data_7f8750210f79c742ed50c5477ec25f94
#
_entry.id   7f8750210f79c742ed50c5477ec25f94
#
_cell.length_a   1.000
_cell.length_b   1.000
_cell.length_c   1.000
_cell.angle_alpha   90.00
_cell.angle_beta   90.00
_cell.angle_gamma   90.00
#
_symmetry.space_group_name_H-M   'P 1'
#
loop_
_entity.id
_entity.type
_entity.pdbx_description
1 polymer ?
#
loop_
_entity_poly.entity_id
_entity_poly.type
_entity_poly.pdbx_seq_one_letter_code
_entity_poly.pdbx_strand_id
1 'polypeptide(L)'
;MKIIVDAMGGDNAPLAPVEGALRAAEDLGVEIILTGPEAVIRDCLTKLGKTDLPQGVEITPASEVITMEDNPARAFKDKPDSSMTVGLNLLKAKKGDAFVSAGSTGALLSAATLLIKRIRGIRRAALAPVVPTANGKMVLIDCGATAEGTPEYLMQFAYMGSYYAQRFLGVENPRVALLNIGAEESKGLELQKQTYALLTEAKQAGRIHFVGNIEGREAITQGVDVLVTDGYTGNIFLKTMEGAAALFSGALKEMLLASTKNKVAALMLKNSIGDFKKRFDSSEVGGTALLGISQPVVKAHGSSNAYAFYNAIRQAKTVAEADIVGDIAANVEHMRWERPKPAEKQEEG
;
A
#
# COMPACT_ATOMS: atom_id res chain seq x y z
N MET A 1 8.66 -19.81 -1.44
CA MET A 1 8.37 -18.49 -0.80
C MET A 1 7.24 -18.67 0.19
N LYS A 2 7.39 -18.08 1.38
CA LYS A 2 6.43 -18.23 2.48
C LYS A 2 5.84 -16.87 2.89
N ILE A 3 4.52 -16.73 2.82
CA ILE A 3 3.80 -15.49 3.15
C ILE A 3 3.06 -15.67 4.48
N ILE A 4 3.25 -14.74 5.39
CA ILE A 4 2.57 -14.70 6.69
C ILE A 4 1.31 -13.86 6.55
N VAL A 5 0.17 -14.39 6.99
CA VAL A 5 -1.15 -13.75 6.86
C VAL A 5 -1.80 -13.61 8.23
N ASP A 6 -2.12 -12.39 8.61
CA ASP A 6 -2.96 -12.08 9.76
C ASP A 6 -4.39 -12.52 9.49
N ALA A 7 -4.78 -13.66 10.05
CA ALA A 7 -6.12 -14.25 9.84
C ALA A 7 -7.23 -13.47 10.55
N MET A 8 -6.92 -12.58 11.49
CA MET A 8 -7.89 -11.87 12.31
C MET A 8 -8.04 -10.39 11.95
N GLY A 9 -7.26 -9.91 10.94
CA GLY A 9 -7.30 -8.51 10.53
C GLY A 9 -8.40 -8.23 9.51
N GLY A 10 -9.15 -7.13 9.73
CA GLY A 10 -10.18 -6.62 8.82
C GLY A 10 -11.63 -6.98 9.19
N ASP A 11 -12.57 -6.30 8.50
CA ASP A 11 -14.01 -6.35 8.82
C ASP A 11 -14.62 -7.72 8.48
N ASN A 12 -14.06 -8.44 7.52
CA ASN A 12 -14.50 -9.74 7.05
C ASN A 12 -13.63 -10.91 7.60
N ALA A 13 -12.78 -10.60 8.59
CA ALA A 13 -12.02 -11.63 9.28
C ALA A 13 -12.93 -12.50 10.17
N PRO A 14 -12.59 -13.76 10.38
CA PRO A 14 -11.43 -14.48 9.85
C PRO A 14 -11.65 -15.14 8.48
N LEU A 15 -12.88 -15.16 7.96
CA LEU A 15 -13.22 -15.98 6.79
C LEU A 15 -12.51 -15.50 5.51
N ALA A 16 -12.54 -14.19 5.21
CA ALA A 16 -11.97 -13.64 4.02
C ALA A 16 -10.42 -13.78 3.96
N PRO A 17 -9.65 -13.47 5.04
CA PRO A 17 -8.22 -13.75 5.08
C PRO A 17 -7.87 -15.21 4.86
N VAL A 18 -8.59 -16.12 5.54
CA VAL A 18 -8.36 -17.59 5.44
C VAL A 18 -8.64 -18.06 4.01
N GLU A 19 -9.81 -17.77 3.46
CA GLU A 19 -10.18 -18.17 2.09
C GLU A 19 -9.21 -17.62 1.04
N GLY A 20 -8.86 -16.32 1.13
CA GLY A 20 -7.90 -15.69 0.23
C GLY A 20 -6.51 -16.32 0.32
N ALA A 21 -6.06 -16.68 1.53
CA ALA A 21 -4.80 -17.35 1.77
C ALA A 21 -4.75 -18.78 1.20
N LEU A 22 -5.81 -19.55 1.40
CA LEU A 22 -5.91 -20.91 0.84
C LEU A 22 -5.87 -20.88 -0.69
N ARG A 23 -6.61 -19.96 -1.29
CA ARG A 23 -6.58 -19.77 -2.74
C ARG A 23 -5.20 -19.32 -3.23
N ALA A 24 -4.52 -18.45 -2.51
CA ALA A 24 -3.17 -18.02 -2.87
C ALA A 24 -2.15 -19.17 -2.79
N ALA A 25 -2.25 -20.05 -1.79
CA ALA A 25 -1.40 -21.24 -1.70
C ALA A 25 -1.58 -22.14 -2.92
N GLU A 26 -2.83 -22.36 -3.35
CA GLU A 26 -3.17 -23.21 -4.50
C GLU A 26 -2.75 -22.58 -5.83
N ASP A 27 -3.14 -21.32 -6.10
CA ASP A 27 -2.98 -20.68 -7.41
C ASP A 27 -1.58 -20.11 -7.64
N LEU A 28 -0.91 -19.59 -6.58
CA LEU A 28 0.38 -18.88 -6.67
C LEU A 28 1.57 -19.73 -6.29
N GLY A 29 1.34 -20.96 -5.78
CA GLY A 29 2.40 -21.85 -5.34
C GLY A 29 3.24 -21.30 -4.19
N VAL A 30 2.63 -20.53 -3.29
CA VAL A 30 3.27 -19.97 -2.09
C VAL A 30 2.92 -20.81 -0.86
N GLU A 31 3.87 -20.93 0.07
CA GLU A 31 3.57 -21.42 1.41
C GLU A 31 2.92 -20.30 2.24
N ILE A 32 1.99 -20.67 3.10
CA ILE A 32 1.24 -19.71 3.94
C ILE A 32 1.39 -20.05 5.41
N ILE A 33 1.64 -19.02 6.23
CA ILE A 33 1.49 -19.09 7.69
C ILE A 33 0.29 -18.23 8.08
N LEU A 34 -0.79 -18.86 8.56
CA LEU A 34 -1.93 -18.16 9.13
C LEU A 34 -1.66 -17.88 10.61
N THR A 35 -1.76 -16.62 11.03
CA THR A 35 -1.62 -16.24 12.45
C THR A 35 -2.98 -15.90 13.04
N GLY A 36 -3.34 -16.53 14.16
CA GLY A 36 -4.62 -16.31 14.84
C GLY A 36 -5.02 -17.48 15.75
N PRO A 37 -6.19 -17.41 16.42
CA PRO A 37 -6.68 -18.51 17.25
C PRO A 37 -6.94 -19.75 16.39
N GLU A 38 -6.22 -20.84 16.66
CA GLU A 38 -6.27 -22.06 15.83
C GLU A 38 -7.67 -22.62 15.66
N ALA A 39 -8.46 -22.66 16.74
CA ALA A 39 -9.84 -23.15 16.70
C ALA A 39 -10.71 -22.34 15.73
N VAL A 40 -10.54 -21.01 15.70
CA VAL A 40 -11.28 -20.11 14.81
C VAL A 40 -10.89 -20.32 13.35
N ILE A 41 -9.59 -20.50 13.07
CA ILE A 41 -9.09 -20.77 11.71
C ILE A 41 -9.60 -22.13 11.23
N ARG A 42 -9.59 -23.17 12.09
CA ARG A 42 -10.13 -24.51 11.75
C ARG A 42 -11.63 -24.50 11.50
N ASP A 43 -12.39 -23.69 12.24
CA ASP A 43 -13.82 -23.49 11.96
C ASP A 43 -14.04 -22.85 10.57
N CYS A 44 -13.19 -21.92 10.16
CA CYS A 44 -13.23 -21.37 8.79
C CYS A 44 -12.95 -22.45 7.74
N LEU A 45 -12.00 -23.35 7.96
CA LEU A 45 -11.74 -24.48 7.04
C LEU A 45 -12.99 -25.33 6.87
N THR A 46 -13.65 -25.67 7.98
CA THR A 46 -14.90 -26.44 7.97
C THR A 46 -16.01 -25.75 7.18
N LYS A 47 -16.18 -24.42 7.37
CA LYS A 47 -17.14 -23.61 6.60
C LYS A 47 -16.83 -23.57 5.11
N LEU A 48 -15.56 -23.66 4.76
CA LEU A 48 -15.09 -23.74 3.37
C LEU A 48 -15.08 -25.17 2.78
N GLY A 49 -15.64 -26.14 3.52
CA GLY A 49 -15.73 -27.54 3.10
C GLY A 49 -14.40 -28.30 3.12
N LYS A 50 -13.42 -27.83 3.89
CA LYS A 50 -12.10 -28.46 4.05
C LYS A 50 -12.00 -29.07 5.45
N THR A 51 -11.56 -30.33 5.54
CA THR A 51 -11.33 -31.02 6.82
C THR A 51 -9.94 -30.74 7.40
N ASP A 52 -8.96 -30.59 6.53
CA ASP A 52 -7.55 -30.42 6.89
C ASP A 52 -6.92 -29.20 6.22
N LEU A 53 -5.78 -28.77 6.72
CA LEU A 53 -4.97 -27.74 6.09
C LEU A 53 -4.41 -28.27 4.76
N PRO A 54 -4.54 -27.49 3.66
CA PRO A 54 -3.87 -27.83 2.42
C PRO A 54 -2.36 -27.91 2.58
N GLN A 55 -1.71 -28.65 1.69
CA GLN A 55 -0.25 -28.69 1.66
C GLN A 55 0.34 -27.28 1.51
N GLY A 56 1.38 -26.96 2.27
CA GLY A 56 2.03 -25.65 2.26
C GLY A 56 1.32 -24.58 3.11
N VAL A 57 0.24 -24.92 3.82
CA VAL A 57 -0.42 -24.01 4.75
C VAL A 57 -0.22 -24.51 6.17
N GLU A 58 0.23 -23.62 7.06
CA GLU A 58 0.41 -23.89 8.48
C GLU A 58 -0.25 -22.80 9.34
N ILE A 59 -0.57 -23.14 10.58
CA ILE A 59 -1.14 -22.20 11.56
C ILE A 59 -0.08 -21.92 12.64
N THR A 60 0.15 -20.66 12.92
CA THR A 60 0.84 -20.25 14.15
C THR A 60 -0.20 -19.67 15.10
N PRO A 61 -0.47 -20.29 16.25
CA PRO A 61 -1.46 -19.82 17.20
C PRO A 61 -1.14 -18.42 17.73
N ALA A 62 -2.20 -17.60 17.87
CA ALA A 62 -2.17 -16.30 18.51
C ALA A 62 -3.56 -16.09 19.14
N SER A 63 -3.60 -15.76 20.43
CA SER A 63 -4.88 -15.76 21.19
C SER A 63 -5.57 -14.40 21.19
N GLU A 64 -4.86 -13.32 20.89
CA GLU A 64 -5.34 -11.95 20.95
C GLU A 64 -5.59 -11.35 19.56
N VAL A 65 -6.44 -10.30 19.51
CA VAL A 65 -6.74 -9.55 18.29
C VAL A 65 -6.58 -8.05 18.57
N ILE A 66 -5.84 -7.35 17.73
CA ILE A 66 -5.79 -5.89 17.74
C ILE A 66 -7.01 -5.37 16.98
N THR A 67 -7.82 -4.57 17.66
CA THR A 67 -9.06 -3.97 17.14
C THR A 67 -8.85 -2.51 16.72
N MET A 68 -9.89 -1.86 16.21
CA MET A 68 -9.83 -0.45 15.82
C MET A 68 -9.86 0.51 17.02
N GLU A 69 -10.33 0.05 18.18
CA GLU A 69 -10.38 0.81 19.44
C GLU A 69 -9.05 0.81 20.19
N ASP A 70 -8.16 -0.13 19.87
CA ASP A 70 -6.85 -0.20 20.50
C ASP A 70 -5.98 1.00 20.11
N ASN A 71 -5.17 1.49 21.05
CA ASN A 71 -4.23 2.58 20.75
C ASN A 71 -3.19 2.12 19.73
N PRO A 72 -3.17 2.70 18.51
CA PRO A 72 -2.30 2.23 17.43
C PRO A 72 -0.81 2.24 17.77
N ALA A 73 -0.36 3.19 18.60
CA ALA A 73 1.05 3.31 18.96
C ALA A 73 1.53 2.23 19.95
N ARG A 74 0.62 1.58 20.67
CA ARG A 74 0.93 0.66 21.75
C ARG A 74 0.32 -0.72 21.58
N ALA A 75 -0.67 -0.88 20.71
CA ALA A 75 -1.45 -2.11 20.56
C ALA A 75 -0.60 -3.39 20.48
N PHE A 76 0.50 -3.35 19.71
CA PHE A 76 1.43 -4.48 19.57
C PHE A 76 2.22 -4.80 20.85
N LYS A 77 2.35 -3.85 21.81
CA LYS A 77 2.97 -4.07 23.12
C LYS A 77 1.94 -4.55 24.12
N ASP A 78 0.75 -3.97 24.07
CA ASP A 78 -0.34 -4.25 25.01
C ASP A 78 -0.97 -5.63 24.70
N LYS A 79 -0.90 -6.07 23.41
CA LYS A 79 -1.37 -7.38 22.93
C LYS A 79 -0.24 -8.14 22.19
N PRO A 80 0.77 -8.64 22.93
CA PRO A 80 1.92 -9.29 22.33
C PRO A 80 1.62 -10.62 21.64
N ASP A 81 0.53 -11.29 22.06
CA ASP A 81 0.05 -12.54 21.45
C ASP A 81 -1.07 -12.30 20.42
N SER A 82 -1.17 -11.08 19.86
CA SER A 82 -2.11 -10.83 18.79
C SER A 82 -1.62 -11.39 17.45
N SER A 83 -2.57 -11.78 16.59
CA SER A 83 -2.29 -12.32 15.26
C SER A 83 -1.34 -11.43 14.45
N MET A 84 -1.53 -10.11 14.51
CA MET A 84 -0.65 -9.12 13.87
C MET A 84 0.75 -9.12 14.49
N THR A 85 0.87 -9.10 15.81
CA THR A 85 2.16 -9.02 16.51
C THR A 85 2.96 -10.30 16.34
N VAL A 86 2.31 -11.45 16.48
CA VAL A 86 2.92 -12.77 16.24
C VAL A 86 3.39 -12.88 14.79
N GLY A 87 2.56 -12.49 13.81
CA GLY A 87 2.93 -12.51 12.40
C GLY A 87 4.14 -11.64 12.06
N LEU A 88 4.20 -10.41 12.59
CA LEU A 88 5.35 -9.54 12.42
C LEU A 88 6.61 -10.08 13.11
N ASN A 89 6.49 -10.74 14.26
CA ASN A 89 7.62 -11.38 14.92
C ASN A 89 8.14 -12.57 14.11
N LEU A 90 7.27 -13.36 13.47
CA LEU A 90 7.68 -14.40 12.54
C LEU A 90 8.44 -13.82 11.35
N LEU A 91 7.94 -12.73 10.76
CA LEU A 91 8.62 -12.03 9.67
C LEU A 91 10.01 -11.55 10.12
N LYS A 92 10.10 -10.89 11.28
CA LYS A 92 11.37 -10.46 11.88
C LYS A 92 12.35 -11.61 12.08
N ALA A 93 11.86 -12.77 12.48
CA ALA A 93 12.64 -13.99 12.65
C ALA A 93 12.98 -14.70 11.32
N LYS A 94 12.62 -14.10 10.17
CA LYS A 94 12.81 -14.66 8.83
C LYS A 94 12.16 -16.05 8.65
N LYS A 95 11.01 -16.26 9.31
CA LYS A 95 10.19 -17.46 9.14
C LYS A 95 9.24 -17.37 7.95
N GLY A 96 9.16 -16.21 7.32
CA GLY A 96 8.47 -15.94 6.06
C GLY A 96 9.12 -14.76 5.35
N ASP A 97 8.73 -14.55 4.10
CA ASP A 97 9.32 -13.59 3.18
C ASP A 97 8.54 -12.27 3.12
N ALA A 98 7.25 -12.31 3.49
CA ALA A 98 6.37 -11.13 3.55
C ALA A 98 5.25 -11.33 4.57
N PHE A 99 4.64 -10.20 5.01
CA PHE A 99 3.49 -10.18 5.91
C PHE A 99 2.32 -9.41 5.29
N VAL A 100 1.10 -9.97 5.44
CA VAL A 100 -0.15 -9.35 4.94
C VAL A 100 -1.15 -9.24 6.08
N SER A 101 -1.74 -8.05 6.27
CA SER A 101 -2.80 -7.81 7.26
C SER A 101 -3.82 -6.78 6.75
N ALA A 102 -5.09 -6.99 7.05
CA ALA A 102 -6.15 -5.99 6.87
C ALA A 102 -6.55 -5.28 8.18
N GLY A 103 -5.84 -5.54 9.27
CA GLY A 103 -6.09 -4.91 10.58
C GLY A 103 -5.85 -3.39 10.58
N SER A 104 -5.91 -2.76 11.77
CA SER A 104 -5.71 -1.31 11.93
C SER A 104 -4.42 -0.82 11.26
N THR A 105 -4.56 0.15 10.34
CA THR A 105 -3.42 0.72 9.59
C THR A 105 -2.40 1.36 10.54
N GLY A 106 -2.87 2.10 11.53
CA GLY A 106 -1.99 2.75 12.51
C GLY A 106 -1.23 1.73 13.37
N ALA A 107 -1.89 0.65 13.80
CA ALA A 107 -1.27 -0.42 14.57
C ALA A 107 -0.23 -1.18 13.73
N LEU A 108 -0.57 -1.52 12.47
CA LEU A 108 0.35 -2.18 11.56
C LEU A 108 1.59 -1.31 11.26
N LEU A 109 1.41 -0.02 10.98
CA LEU A 109 2.49 0.92 10.72
C LEU A 109 3.42 1.04 11.94
N SER A 110 2.84 1.20 13.13
CA SER A 110 3.59 1.31 14.39
C SER A 110 4.35 0.01 14.69
N ALA A 111 3.69 -1.13 14.60
CA ALA A 111 4.29 -2.43 14.86
C ALA A 111 5.40 -2.76 13.83
N ALA A 112 5.15 -2.57 12.53
CA ALA A 112 6.16 -2.78 11.50
C ALA A 112 7.37 -1.86 11.70
N THR A 113 7.15 -0.57 12.00
CA THR A 113 8.23 0.39 12.25
C THR A 113 9.10 0.01 13.46
N LEU A 114 8.51 -0.53 14.52
CA LEU A 114 9.21 -0.79 15.79
C LEU A 114 9.74 -2.22 15.89
N LEU A 115 9.03 -3.22 15.36
CA LEU A 115 9.45 -4.63 15.41
C LEU A 115 10.37 -5.00 14.24
N ILE A 116 9.95 -4.68 13.00
CA ILE A 116 10.72 -4.99 11.79
C ILE A 116 11.81 -3.95 11.57
N LYS A 117 11.52 -2.70 11.90
CA LYS A 117 12.34 -1.50 11.70
C LYS A 117 12.33 -1.02 10.25
N ARG A 118 12.73 0.23 10.09
CA ARG A 118 12.94 0.84 8.78
C ARG A 118 14.28 0.44 8.18
N ILE A 119 14.39 0.50 6.88
CA ILE A 119 15.67 0.45 6.18
C ILE A 119 16.57 1.56 6.76
N ARG A 120 17.83 1.22 7.06
CA ARG A 120 18.76 2.18 7.64
C ARG A 120 18.97 3.35 6.70
N GLY A 121 18.72 4.57 7.18
CA GLY A 121 18.78 5.81 6.39
C GLY A 121 17.41 6.30 5.90
N ILE A 122 16.39 5.46 5.86
CA ILE A 122 15.01 5.89 5.59
C ILE A 122 14.40 6.52 6.84
N ARG A 123 13.92 7.75 6.72
CA ARG A 123 13.36 8.54 7.82
C ARG A 123 11.95 8.14 8.19
N ARG A 124 11.12 7.82 7.19
CA ARG A 124 9.72 7.41 7.38
C ARG A 124 9.35 6.29 6.44
N ALA A 125 8.55 5.36 6.93
CA ALA A 125 7.84 4.42 6.08
C ALA A 125 6.66 5.14 5.41
N ALA A 126 6.26 4.68 4.24
CA ALA A 126 5.16 5.25 3.47
C ALA A 126 4.19 4.17 3.01
N LEU A 127 2.90 4.49 2.98
CA LEU A 127 1.86 3.69 2.34
C LEU A 127 1.80 4.06 0.87
N ALA A 128 2.02 3.08 0.00
CA ALA A 128 2.11 3.27 -1.44
C ALA A 128 1.05 2.47 -2.21
N PRO A 129 -0.25 2.88 -2.18
CA PRO A 129 -1.26 2.24 -3.00
C PRO A 129 -0.98 2.47 -4.49
N VAL A 130 -1.40 1.49 -5.29
CA VAL A 130 -1.45 1.62 -6.75
C VAL A 130 -2.87 1.98 -7.14
N VAL A 131 -3.05 3.12 -7.79
CA VAL A 131 -4.35 3.65 -8.16
C VAL A 131 -4.52 3.72 -9.68
N PRO A 132 -5.75 3.54 -10.20
CA PRO A 132 -6.01 3.63 -11.63
C PRO A 132 -5.93 5.08 -12.12
N THR A 133 -5.47 5.24 -13.37
CA THR A 133 -5.48 6.50 -14.12
C THR A 133 -6.13 6.30 -15.48
N ALA A 134 -6.32 7.37 -16.24
CA ALA A 134 -6.83 7.26 -17.61
C ALA A 134 -5.94 6.38 -18.50
N ASN A 135 -4.63 6.43 -18.30
CA ASN A 135 -3.63 5.77 -19.15
C ASN A 135 -2.99 4.52 -18.52
N GLY A 136 -3.50 4.01 -17.38
CA GLY A 136 -2.96 2.84 -16.73
C GLY A 136 -3.08 2.90 -15.21
N LYS A 137 -1.96 2.78 -14.53
CA LYS A 137 -1.86 2.78 -13.06
C LYS A 137 -0.72 3.69 -12.61
N MET A 138 -0.85 4.30 -11.43
CA MET A 138 0.24 5.05 -10.78
C MET A 138 0.42 4.62 -9.32
N VAL A 139 1.61 4.78 -8.81
CA VAL A 139 1.91 4.68 -7.37
C VAL A 139 1.62 6.03 -6.74
N LEU A 140 0.73 6.09 -5.76
CA LEU A 140 0.52 7.26 -4.92
C LEU A 140 1.29 7.08 -3.62
N ILE A 141 2.14 8.02 -3.25
CA ILE A 141 3.01 7.91 -2.08
C ILE A 141 3.30 9.28 -1.43
N ASP A 142 3.03 9.52 -0.17
CA ASP A 142 2.46 8.69 0.89
C ASP A 142 0.92 8.83 0.96
N CYS A 143 0.27 7.84 1.56
CA CYS A 143 -1.19 7.78 1.67
C CYS A 143 -1.68 7.52 3.11
N GLY A 144 -1.07 8.20 4.10
CA GLY A 144 -1.55 8.16 5.49
C GLY A 144 -0.60 7.50 6.49
N ALA A 145 0.64 7.20 6.13
CA ALA A 145 1.65 6.78 7.09
C ALA A 145 2.23 7.97 7.86
N THR A 146 2.27 9.16 7.26
CA THR A 146 2.88 10.36 7.85
C THR A 146 1.95 11.56 7.66
N ALA A 147 1.38 12.08 8.75
CA ALA A 147 0.48 13.23 8.69
C ALA A 147 1.21 14.52 8.25
N GLU A 148 2.41 14.76 8.80
CA GLU A 148 3.21 15.94 8.47
C GLU A 148 4.44 15.54 7.67
N GLY A 149 4.56 16.04 6.43
CA GLY A 149 5.70 15.81 5.55
C GLY A 149 6.86 16.76 5.86
N THR A 150 8.07 16.31 5.49
CA THR A 150 9.24 17.19 5.35
C THR A 150 9.79 17.01 3.93
N PRO A 151 10.57 18.00 3.41
CA PRO A 151 11.16 17.85 2.08
C PRO A 151 12.01 16.58 1.93
N GLU A 152 12.75 16.19 2.98
CA GLU A 152 13.53 14.95 3.01
C GLU A 152 12.62 13.71 2.91
N TYR A 153 11.44 13.70 3.56
CA TYR A 153 10.53 12.56 3.47
C TYR A 153 9.97 12.42 2.06
N LEU A 154 9.48 13.54 1.48
CA LEU A 154 8.91 13.52 0.14
C LEU A 154 9.94 13.15 -0.92
N MET A 155 11.18 13.62 -0.77
CA MET A 155 12.30 13.17 -1.62
C MET A 155 12.51 11.67 -1.50
N GLN A 156 12.57 11.11 -0.27
CA GLN A 156 12.70 9.66 -0.07
C GLN A 156 11.51 8.91 -0.64
N PHE A 157 10.29 9.45 -0.53
CA PHE A 157 9.08 8.85 -1.12
C PHE A 157 9.17 8.81 -2.65
N ALA A 158 9.72 9.84 -3.29
CA ALA A 158 9.95 9.87 -4.74
C ALA A 158 10.85 8.72 -5.20
N TYR A 159 11.97 8.50 -4.52
CA TYR A 159 12.86 7.37 -4.81
C TYR A 159 12.20 6.02 -4.56
N MET A 160 11.60 5.83 -3.38
CA MET A 160 10.92 4.58 -3.03
C MET A 160 9.77 4.26 -4.00
N GLY A 161 8.98 5.27 -4.36
CA GLY A 161 7.91 5.15 -5.35
C GLY A 161 8.45 4.79 -6.73
N SER A 162 9.58 5.38 -7.14
CA SER A 162 10.23 5.08 -8.42
C SER A 162 10.68 3.61 -8.50
N TYR A 163 11.40 3.11 -7.49
CA TYR A 163 11.79 1.69 -7.44
C TYR A 163 10.58 0.75 -7.40
N TYR A 164 9.54 1.14 -6.64
CA TYR A 164 8.32 0.35 -6.60
C TYR A 164 7.61 0.32 -7.96
N ALA A 165 7.50 1.46 -8.67
CA ALA A 165 6.90 1.50 -9.99
C ALA A 165 7.72 0.69 -11.02
N GLN A 166 9.05 0.75 -10.95
CA GLN A 166 9.92 -0.07 -11.81
C GLN A 166 9.66 -1.55 -11.64
N ARG A 167 9.65 -2.03 -10.40
CA ARG A 167 9.56 -3.47 -10.10
C ARG A 167 8.14 -4.01 -10.14
N PHE A 168 7.18 -3.23 -9.63
CA PHE A 168 5.80 -3.70 -9.51
C PHE A 168 4.93 -3.37 -10.72
N LEU A 169 5.10 -2.18 -11.34
CA LEU A 169 4.37 -1.79 -12.54
C LEU A 169 5.11 -2.13 -13.84
N GLY A 170 6.38 -2.50 -13.77
CA GLY A 170 7.20 -2.80 -14.94
C GLY A 170 7.56 -1.57 -15.79
N VAL A 171 7.54 -0.37 -15.20
CA VAL A 171 7.88 0.87 -15.90
C VAL A 171 9.37 1.12 -15.80
N GLU A 172 10.10 1.03 -16.89
CA GLU A 172 11.55 1.11 -16.91
C GLU A 172 12.09 2.45 -16.37
N ASN A 173 11.47 3.58 -16.75
CA ASN A 173 11.87 4.94 -16.31
C ASN A 173 10.65 5.72 -15.80
N PRO A 174 10.20 5.48 -14.55
CA PRO A 174 8.96 6.03 -14.03
C PRO A 174 8.97 7.56 -13.97
N ARG A 175 7.92 8.18 -14.52
CA ARG A 175 7.68 9.62 -14.41
C ARG A 175 7.20 9.95 -13.01
N VAL A 176 8.02 10.65 -12.24
CA VAL A 176 7.75 11.06 -10.87
C VAL A 176 7.27 12.50 -10.87
N ALA A 177 6.10 12.77 -10.30
CA ALA A 177 5.56 14.12 -10.12
C ALA A 177 5.26 14.42 -8.66
N LEU A 178 5.34 15.71 -8.31
CA LEU A 178 4.95 16.21 -7.00
C LEU A 178 3.53 16.77 -7.07
N LEU A 179 2.62 16.23 -6.24
CA LEU A 179 1.24 16.73 -6.15
C LEU A 179 1.24 18.16 -5.62
N ASN A 180 0.60 19.07 -6.36
CA ASN A 180 0.56 20.48 -6.03
C ASN A 180 -0.76 21.12 -6.53
N ILE A 181 -0.94 22.41 -6.23
CA ILE A 181 -2.10 23.23 -6.61
C ILE A 181 -1.92 23.96 -7.96
N GLY A 182 -0.81 23.72 -8.65
CA GLY A 182 -0.46 24.25 -9.96
C GLY A 182 0.84 23.63 -10.44
N ALA A 183 1.10 23.70 -11.74
CA ALA A 183 2.27 23.08 -12.38
C ALA A 183 3.57 23.90 -12.22
N GLU A 184 3.45 25.21 -11.94
CA GLU A 184 4.60 26.09 -11.85
C GLU A 184 5.45 25.79 -10.61
N GLU A 185 6.75 25.97 -10.72
CA GLU A 185 7.72 25.75 -9.64
C GLU A 185 7.43 26.57 -8.38
N SER A 186 6.90 27.79 -8.56
CA SER A 186 6.59 28.72 -7.46
C SER A 186 5.35 28.35 -6.65
N LYS A 187 4.55 27.38 -7.10
CA LYS A 187 3.28 27.00 -6.43
C LYS A 187 3.49 26.15 -5.20
N GLY A 188 2.47 26.14 -4.36
CA GLY A 188 2.42 25.35 -3.13
C GLY A 188 3.03 26.07 -1.92
N LEU A 189 3.04 25.32 -0.82
CA LEU A 189 3.63 25.75 0.45
C LEU A 189 5.16 25.56 0.42
N GLU A 190 5.81 25.97 1.49
CA GLU A 190 7.25 25.84 1.65
C GLU A 190 7.72 24.37 1.50
N LEU A 191 6.93 23.43 2.01
CA LEU A 191 7.17 21.99 1.84
C LEU A 191 7.33 21.60 0.36
N GLN A 192 6.36 22.01 -0.49
CA GLN A 192 6.36 21.67 -1.90
C GLN A 192 7.53 22.36 -2.65
N LYS A 193 7.81 23.61 -2.36
CA LYS A 193 8.91 24.35 -3.01
C LYS A 193 10.27 23.74 -2.70
N GLN A 194 10.53 23.44 -1.43
CA GLN A 194 11.79 22.80 -1.03
C GLN A 194 11.88 21.37 -1.59
N THR A 195 10.80 20.61 -1.60
CA THR A 195 10.76 19.28 -2.21
C THR A 195 11.03 19.35 -3.72
N TYR A 196 10.42 20.33 -4.41
CA TYR A 196 10.64 20.54 -5.84
C TYR A 196 12.11 20.77 -6.15
N ALA A 197 12.80 21.60 -5.39
CA ALA A 197 14.23 21.85 -5.53
C ALA A 197 15.05 20.57 -5.37
N LEU A 198 14.81 19.79 -4.31
CA LEU A 198 15.50 18.51 -4.07
C LEU A 198 15.27 17.49 -5.20
N LEU A 199 14.03 17.40 -5.70
CA LEU A 199 13.70 16.49 -6.79
C LEU A 199 14.31 16.95 -8.13
N THR A 200 14.46 18.26 -8.33
CA THR A 200 15.15 18.83 -9.48
C THR A 200 16.66 18.51 -9.46
N GLU A 201 17.30 18.62 -8.29
CA GLU A 201 18.69 18.20 -8.10
C GLU A 201 18.85 16.68 -8.36
N ALA A 202 17.94 15.86 -7.85
CA ALA A 202 17.96 14.42 -8.12
C ALA A 202 17.81 14.07 -9.61
N LYS A 203 16.96 14.82 -10.34
CA LYS A 203 16.79 14.70 -11.79
C LYS A 203 18.08 15.10 -12.52
N GLN A 204 18.70 16.24 -12.16
CA GLN A 204 19.93 16.71 -12.77
C GLN A 204 21.09 15.72 -12.56
N ALA A 205 21.09 15.04 -11.42
CA ALA A 205 22.03 13.95 -11.13
C ALA A 205 21.70 12.62 -11.84
N GLY A 206 20.66 12.58 -12.68
CA GLY A 206 20.23 11.38 -13.40
C GLY A 206 19.67 10.25 -12.51
N ARG A 207 19.22 10.57 -11.28
CA ARG A 207 18.82 9.57 -10.29
C ARG A 207 17.33 9.21 -10.34
N ILE A 208 16.47 10.16 -10.73
CA ILE A 208 15.03 9.99 -10.91
C ILE A 208 14.54 10.76 -12.13
N HIS A 209 13.46 10.30 -12.73
CA HIS A 209 12.80 11.00 -13.83
C HIS A 209 11.70 11.93 -13.28
N PHE A 210 12.12 13.01 -12.61
CA PHE A 210 11.19 14.01 -12.08
C PHE A 210 10.64 14.87 -13.21
N VAL A 211 9.31 14.95 -13.33
CA VAL A 211 8.60 15.69 -14.38
C VAL A 211 7.98 17.02 -13.89
N GLY A 212 8.16 17.36 -12.61
CA GLY A 212 7.69 18.63 -12.03
C GLY A 212 6.47 18.47 -11.14
N ASN A 213 5.80 19.60 -10.85
CA ASN A 213 4.53 19.64 -10.16
C ASN A 213 3.40 19.17 -11.08
N ILE A 214 2.34 18.59 -10.48
CA ILE A 214 1.13 18.19 -11.18
C ILE A 214 -0.10 18.45 -10.31
N GLU A 215 -1.19 18.90 -10.91
CA GLU A 215 -2.47 19.00 -10.22
C GLU A 215 -3.17 17.64 -10.11
N GLY A 216 -4.03 17.48 -9.08
CA GLY A 216 -4.71 16.22 -8.84
C GLY A 216 -5.57 15.72 -10.02
N ARG A 217 -6.23 16.63 -10.74
CA ARG A 217 -6.98 16.30 -11.94
C ARG A 217 -6.08 15.70 -13.03
N GLU A 218 -4.96 16.32 -13.27
CA GLU A 218 -4.02 15.94 -14.33
C GLU A 218 -3.30 14.65 -13.99
N ALA A 219 -2.97 14.43 -12.72
CA ALA A 219 -2.42 13.17 -12.26
C ALA A 219 -3.30 11.96 -12.63
N ILE A 220 -4.63 12.13 -12.57
CA ILE A 220 -5.59 11.08 -12.95
C ILE A 220 -5.78 10.99 -14.48
N THR A 221 -5.89 12.15 -15.16
CA THR A 221 -6.31 12.20 -16.58
C THR A 221 -5.15 12.08 -17.55
N GLN A 222 -4.01 12.68 -17.26
CA GLN A 222 -2.80 12.60 -18.09
C GLN A 222 -1.89 11.47 -17.66
N GLY A 223 -1.92 11.14 -16.36
CA GLY A 223 -1.17 10.08 -15.74
C GLY A 223 0.31 10.41 -15.56
N VAL A 224 0.82 10.00 -14.41
CA VAL A 224 2.24 9.83 -14.09
C VAL A 224 2.40 8.45 -13.50
N ASP A 225 3.63 7.99 -13.33
CA ASP A 225 3.86 6.63 -12.82
C ASP A 225 4.00 6.62 -11.30
N VAL A 226 4.45 7.78 -10.74
CA VAL A 226 4.58 8.01 -9.29
C VAL A 226 4.08 9.41 -8.95
N LEU A 227 3.11 9.51 -8.07
CA LEU A 227 2.59 10.75 -7.51
C LEU A 227 3.04 10.87 -6.06
N VAL A 228 3.90 11.86 -5.79
CA VAL A 228 4.49 12.09 -4.46
C VAL A 228 3.71 13.16 -3.72
N THR A 229 3.40 12.91 -2.47
CA THR A 229 2.73 13.86 -1.56
C THR A 229 3.01 13.51 -0.09
N ASP A 230 2.62 14.37 0.84
CA ASP A 230 2.51 14.02 2.25
C ASP A 230 1.32 13.08 2.50
N GLY A 231 1.35 12.35 3.60
CA GLY A 231 0.34 11.32 3.86
C GLY A 231 -1.06 11.88 4.16
N TYR A 232 -1.17 13.11 4.66
CA TYR A 232 -2.48 13.74 4.89
C TYR A 232 -3.15 14.07 3.55
N THR A 233 -2.45 14.78 2.68
CA THR A 233 -2.94 15.14 1.35
C THR A 233 -3.22 13.91 0.50
N GLY A 234 -2.30 12.92 0.54
CA GLY A 234 -2.46 11.67 -0.22
C GLY A 234 -3.62 10.81 0.26
N ASN A 235 -3.88 10.76 1.56
CA ASN A 235 -5.06 10.05 2.08
C ASN A 235 -6.37 10.73 1.66
N ILE A 236 -6.44 12.06 1.70
CA ILE A 236 -7.61 12.81 1.20
C ILE A 236 -7.80 12.55 -0.30
N PHE A 237 -6.73 12.65 -1.09
CA PHE A 237 -6.77 12.38 -2.52
C PHE A 237 -7.28 10.97 -2.83
N LEU A 238 -6.72 9.94 -2.16
CA LEU A 238 -7.15 8.55 -2.32
C LEU A 238 -8.62 8.35 -1.96
N LYS A 239 -9.05 8.84 -0.78
CA LYS A 239 -10.43 8.68 -0.31
C LYS A 239 -11.43 9.45 -1.17
N THR A 240 -11.04 10.58 -1.75
CA THR A 240 -11.86 11.31 -2.72
C THR A 240 -12.00 10.52 -4.03
N MET A 241 -10.92 9.92 -4.54
CA MET A 241 -10.97 9.05 -5.71
C MET A 241 -11.86 7.82 -5.47
N GLU A 242 -11.69 7.14 -4.34
CA GLU A 242 -12.52 5.98 -3.95
C GLU A 242 -14.00 6.36 -3.86
N GLY A 243 -14.31 7.50 -3.23
CA GLY A 243 -15.68 8.01 -3.10
C GLY A 243 -16.30 8.38 -4.45
N ALA A 244 -15.54 9.03 -5.32
CA ALA A 244 -15.99 9.36 -6.68
C ALA A 244 -16.24 8.09 -7.50
N ALA A 245 -15.34 7.10 -7.45
CA ALA A 245 -15.51 5.82 -8.15
C ALA A 245 -16.76 5.07 -7.67
N ALA A 246 -17.02 5.07 -6.36
CA ALA A 246 -18.22 4.45 -5.78
C ALA A 246 -19.50 5.17 -6.24
N LEU A 247 -19.51 6.52 -6.23
CA LEU A 247 -20.61 7.34 -6.69
C LEU A 247 -20.95 7.06 -8.17
N PHE A 248 -19.95 7.11 -9.05
CA PHE A 248 -20.15 6.84 -10.48
C PHE A 248 -20.57 5.40 -10.76
N SER A 249 -20.01 4.42 -10.04
CA SER A 249 -20.39 3.01 -10.16
C SER A 249 -21.84 2.79 -9.72
N GLY A 250 -22.28 3.47 -8.65
CA GLY A 250 -23.66 3.45 -8.16
C GLY A 250 -24.63 4.04 -9.20
N ALA A 251 -24.34 5.23 -9.69
CA ALA A 251 -25.17 5.90 -10.71
C ALA A 251 -25.26 5.08 -12.01
N LEU A 252 -24.15 4.49 -12.46
CA LEU A 252 -24.14 3.60 -13.63
C LEU A 252 -25.02 2.38 -13.39
N LYS A 253 -24.94 1.75 -12.23
CA LYS A 253 -25.79 0.61 -11.86
C LYS A 253 -27.27 0.99 -11.87
N GLU A 254 -27.65 2.11 -11.26
CA GLU A 254 -29.02 2.62 -11.25
C GLU A 254 -29.53 2.86 -12.68
N MET A 255 -28.76 3.53 -13.52
CA MET A 255 -29.09 3.76 -14.93
C MET A 255 -29.33 2.45 -15.70
N LEU A 256 -28.44 1.46 -15.51
CA LEU A 256 -28.54 0.15 -16.18
C LEU A 256 -29.76 -0.67 -15.69
N LEU A 257 -30.23 -0.44 -14.47
CA LEU A 257 -31.38 -1.17 -13.90
C LEU A 257 -32.70 -0.42 -14.02
N ALA A 258 -32.75 0.83 -14.51
CA ALA A 258 -33.89 1.73 -14.50
C ALA A 258 -35.07 1.25 -15.36
N SER A 259 -34.86 0.46 -16.42
CA SER A 259 -35.91 -0.04 -17.30
C SER A 259 -35.60 -1.44 -17.83
N THR A 260 -36.60 -2.12 -18.35
CA THR A 260 -36.41 -3.41 -19.01
C THR A 260 -35.48 -3.32 -20.22
N LYS A 261 -35.57 -2.23 -21.01
CA LYS A 261 -34.66 -1.96 -22.13
C LYS A 261 -33.21 -1.83 -21.65
N ASN A 262 -33.00 -1.07 -20.58
CA ASN A 262 -31.64 -0.89 -20.00
C ASN A 262 -31.06 -2.20 -19.45
N LYS A 263 -31.89 -3.04 -18.83
CA LYS A 263 -31.48 -4.37 -18.35
C LYS A 263 -31.03 -5.28 -19.50
N VAL A 264 -31.77 -5.27 -20.61
CA VAL A 264 -31.40 -6.04 -21.81
C VAL A 264 -30.08 -5.50 -22.39
N ALA A 265 -29.94 -4.17 -22.53
CA ALA A 265 -28.69 -3.55 -22.98
C ALA A 265 -27.51 -3.88 -22.04
N ALA A 266 -27.73 -3.85 -20.72
CA ALA A 266 -26.72 -4.23 -19.72
C ALA A 266 -26.29 -5.70 -19.85
N LEU A 267 -27.22 -6.60 -20.19
CA LEU A 267 -26.91 -8.00 -20.46
C LEU A 267 -26.01 -8.15 -21.70
N MET A 268 -26.33 -7.41 -22.77
CA MET A 268 -25.50 -7.41 -23.99
C MET A 268 -24.11 -6.84 -23.76
N LEU A 269 -23.96 -5.86 -22.84
CA LEU A 269 -22.69 -5.19 -22.49
C LEU A 269 -22.00 -5.82 -21.27
N LYS A 270 -22.44 -6.99 -20.79
CA LYS A 270 -21.99 -7.58 -19.52
C LYS A 270 -20.45 -7.67 -19.41
N ASN A 271 -19.78 -8.10 -20.46
CA ASN A 271 -18.32 -8.24 -20.48
C ASN A 271 -17.64 -6.87 -20.39
N SER A 272 -18.06 -5.90 -21.22
CA SER A 272 -17.50 -4.54 -21.22
C SER A 272 -17.73 -3.82 -19.88
N ILE A 273 -18.90 -4.00 -19.27
CA ILE A 273 -19.19 -3.47 -17.92
C ILE A 273 -18.31 -4.16 -16.88
N GLY A 274 -18.08 -5.46 -17.03
CA GLY A 274 -17.17 -6.22 -16.17
C GLY A 274 -15.74 -5.69 -16.25
N ASP A 275 -15.21 -5.47 -17.45
CA ASP A 275 -13.86 -4.94 -17.66
C ASP A 275 -13.73 -3.50 -17.15
N PHE A 276 -14.76 -2.67 -17.37
CA PHE A 276 -14.83 -1.32 -16.81
C PHE A 276 -14.77 -1.34 -15.28
N LYS A 277 -15.56 -2.20 -14.62
CA LYS A 277 -15.52 -2.34 -13.15
C LYS A 277 -14.14 -2.77 -12.65
N LYS A 278 -13.54 -3.77 -13.26
CA LYS A 278 -12.19 -4.25 -12.88
C LYS A 278 -11.15 -3.14 -12.92
N ARG A 279 -11.24 -2.22 -13.89
CA ARG A 279 -10.31 -1.11 -14.01
C ARG A 279 -10.31 -0.18 -12.79
N PHE A 280 -11.45 -0.02 -12.12
CA PHE A 280 -11.62 0.85 -10.95
C PHE A 280 -11.75 0.08 -9.63
N ASP A 281 -11.68 -1.24 -9.67
CA ASP A 281 -11.80 -2.08 -8.48
C ASP A 281 -10.45 -2.17 -7.77
N SER A 282 -10.36 -1.57 -6.58
CA SER A 282 -9.16 -1.66 -5.73
C SER A 282 -8.83 -3.10 -5.33
N SER A 283 -9.81 -4.01 -5.35
CA SER A 283 -9.60 -5.44 -5.07
C SER A 283 -8.69 -6.11 -6.10
N GLU A 284 -8.57 -5.57 -7.32
CA GLU A 284 -7.65 -6.09 -8.36
C GLU A 284 -6.16 -5.88 -8.01
N VAL A 285 -5.84 -4.83 -7.26
CA VAL A 285 -4.50 -4.61 -6.70
C VAL A 285 -4.36 -5.36 -5.38
N GLY A 286 -5.41 -5.33 -4.56
CA GLY A 286 -5.58 -6.11 -3.35
C GLY A 286 -5.01 -5.46 -2.09
N GLY A 287 -3.91 -4.73 -2.17
CA GLY A 287 -3.26 -4.15 -1.00
C GLY A 287 -2.45 -2.89 -1.28
N THR A 288 -1.83 -2.40 -0.24
CA THR A 288 -0.93 -1.24 -0.24
C THR A 288 0.40 -1.66 0.36
N ALA A 289 1.48 -1.52 -0.39
CA ALA A 289 2.83 -1.81 0.12
C ALA A 289 3.24 -0.75 1.16
N LEU A 290 3.83 -1.20 2.25
CA LEU A 290 4.46 -0.36 3.26
C LEU A 290 5.95 -0.23 2.93
N LEU A 291 6.29 0.80 2.16
CA LEU A 291 7.66 1.03 1.70
C LEU A 291 8.54 1.66 2.79
N GLY A 292 9.83 1.38 2.74
CA GLY A 292 10.80 1.90 3.70
C GLY A 292 10.95 1.07 4.98
N ILE A 293 10.16 0.00 5.17
CA ILE A 293 10.35 -1.04 6.18
C ILE A 293 11.35 -2.07 5.64
N SER A 294 12.19 -2.63 6.51
CA SER A 294 13.32 -3.50 6.13
C SER A 294 12.92 -4.92 5.68
N GLN A 295 11.64 -5.24 5.67
CA GLN A 295 11.07 -6.47 5.11
C GLN A 295 9.69 -6.18 4.50
N PRO A 296 9.22 -6.97 3.51
CA PRO A 296 7.96 -6.74 2.83
C PRO A 296 6.74 -6.83 3.76
N VAL A 297 5.98 -5.74 3.85
CA VAL A 297 4.70 -5.67 4.57
C VAL A 297 3.65 -5.08 3.63
N VAL A 298 2.52 -5.74 3.51
CA VAL A 298 1.38 -5.29 2.69
C VAL A 298 0.15 -5.13 3.55
N LYS A 299 -0.47 -3.95 3.47
CA LYS A 299 -1.75 -3.63 4.09
C LYS A 299 -2.88 -3.91 3.12
N ALA A 300 -3.71 -4.91 3.39
CA ALA A 300 -4.99 -5.10 2.70
C ALA A 300 -6.05 -4.11 3.24
N HIS A 301 -7.04 -3.75 2.45
CA HIS A 301 -8.11 -2.84 2.89
C HIS A 301 -8.94 -3.48 4.01
N GLY A 302 -9.45 -2.69 4.98
CA GLY A 302 -10.26 -3.21 6.09
C GLY A 302 -11.46 -4.04 5.63
N SER A 303 -12.16 -3.61 4.58
CA SER A 303 -13.30 -4.31 3.99
C SER A 303 -12.96 -5.39 2.96
N SER A 304 -11.69 -5.81 2.87
CA SER A 304 -11.24 -6.83 1.91
C SER A 304 -12.06 -8.11 2.01
N ASN A 305 -12.56 -8.59 0.86
CA ASN A 305 -13.09 -9.92 0.70
C ASN A 305 -11.97 -10.93 0.38
N ALA A 306 -12.29 -12.19 0.20
CA ALA A 306 -11.32 -13.25 -0.11
C ALA A 306 -10.50 -12.97 -1.39
N TYR A 307 -11.14 -12.40 -2.42
CA TYR A 307 -10.46 -12.03 -3.66
C TYR A 307 -9.43 -10.90 -3.47
N ALA A 308 -9.79 -9.87 -2.71
CA ALA A 308 -8.88 -8.79 -2.35
C ALA A 308 -7.69 -9.30 -1.50
N PHE A 309 -7.94 -10.22 -0.56
CA PHE A 309 -6.87 -10.86 0.22
C PHE A 309 -5.94 -11.69 -0.65
N TYR A 310 -6.48 -12.49 -1.56
CA TYR A 310 -5.70 -13.22 -2.56
C TYR A 310 -4.77 -12.28 -3.34
N ASN A 311 -5.30 -11.16 -3.83
CA ASN A 311 -4.52 -10.18 -4.57
C ASN A 311 -3.49 -9.44 -3.69
N ALA A 312 -3.79 -9.20 -2.40
CA ALA A 312 -2.82 -8.65 -1.45
C ALA A 312 -1.64 -9.62 -1.20
N ILE A 313 -1.91 -10.91 -1.13
CA ILE A 313 -0.87 -11.96 -1.03
C ILE A 313 -0.06 -12.02 -2.32
N ARG A 314 -0.71 -11.94 -3.50
CA ARG A 314 -0.02 -11.85 -4.79
C ARG A 314 0.89 -10.62 -4.86
N GLN A 315 0.44 -9.47 -4.37
CA GLN A 315 1.25 -8.26 -4.28
C GLN A 315 2.45 -8.47 -3.34
N ALA A 316 2.23 -9.05 -2.16
CA ALA A 316 3.28 -9.34 -1.20
C ALA A 316 4.35 -10.28 -1.79
N LYS A 317 3.92 -11.31 -2.55
CA LYS A 317 4.81 -12.17 -3.33
C LYS A 317 5.66 -11.36 -4.30
N THR A 318 5.03 -10.50 -5.11
CA THR A 318 5.74 -9.67 -6.11
C THR A 318 6.74 -8.72 -5.45
N VAL A 319 6.36 -8.06 -4.35
CA VAL A 319 7.23 -7.14 -3.60
C VAL A 319 8.47 -7.87 -3.05
N ALA A 320 8.29 -9.09 -2.55
CA ALA A 320 9.39 -9.90 -2.02
C ALA A 320 10.29 -10.45 -3.14
N GLU A 321 9.73 -11.00 -4.22
CA GLU A 321 10.48 -11.55 -5.35
C GLU A 321 11.28 -10.49 -6.12
N ALA A 322 10.73 -9.29 -6.25
CA ALA A 322 11.38 -8.19 -6.94
C ALA A 322 12.46 -7.48 -6.11
N ASP A 323 12.66 -7.89 -4.86
CA ASP A 323 13.63 -7.32 -3.92
C ASP A 323 13.61 -5.78 -3.83
N ILE A 324 12.41 -5.21 -3.79
CA ILE A 324 12.21 -3.75 -3.70
C ILE A 324 12.89 -3.18 -2.44
N VAL A 325 12.89 -3.94 -1.36
CA VAL A 325 13.58 -3.56 -0.11
C VAL A 325 15.08 -3.46 -0.33
N GLY A 326 15.68 -4.40 -1.07
CA GLY A 326 17.09 -4.39 -1.44
C GLY A 326 17.45 -3.21 -2.34
N ASP A 327 16.64 -2.91 -3.37
CA ASP A 327 16.85 -1.75 -4.24
C ASP A 327 16.85 -0.43 -3.44
N ILE A 328 15.90 -0.25 -2.52
CA ILE A 328 15.83 0.94 -1.66
C ILE A 328 17.07 1.00 -0.76
N ALA A 329 17.46 -0.10 -0.15
CA ALA A 329 18.60 -0.16 0.77
C ALA A 329 19.93 0.13 0.06
N ALA A 330 20.12 -0.39 -1.15
CA ALA A 330 21.32 -0.18 -1.96
C ALA A 330 21.50 1.28 -2.41
N ASN A 331 20.38 2.02 -2.54
CA ASN A 331 20.38 3.40 -3.06
C ASN A 331 20.11 4.47 -1.97
N VAL A 332 20.13 4.10 -0.70
CA VAL A 332 19.78 5.01 0.40
C VAL A 332 20.69 6.24 0.49
N GLU A 333 21.94 6.14 0.07
CA GLU A 333 22.89 7.26 0.06
C GLU A 333 22.42 8.39 -0.87
N HIS A 334 21.76 8.06 -1.98
CA HIS A 334 21.16 9.04 -2.89
C HIS A 334 19.95 9.77 -2.31
N MET A 335 19.38 9.23 -1.22
CA MET A 335 18.19 9.74 -0.53
C MET A 335 18.54 10.54 0.72
N ARG A 336 19.81 10.81 0.99
CA ARG A 336 20.25 11.63 2.10
C ARG A 336 20.18 13.10 1.73
N TRP A 337 19.60 13.88 2.61
CA TRP A 337 19.61 15.33 2.54
C TRP A 337 20.22 15.89 3.83
N GLU A 338 21.30 16.63 3.68
CA GLU A 338 21.87 17.39 4.77
C GLU A 338 21.20 18.77 4.80
N ARG A 339 20.40 19.00 5.83
CA ARG A 339 19.74 20.29 6.02
C ARG A 339 20.80 21.39 6.05
N PRO A 340 20.72 22.43 5.20
CA PRO A 340 21.62 23.58 5.30
C PRO A 340 21.61 24.10 6.73
N LYS A 341 22.78 24.31 7.32
CA LYS A 341 22.87 24.96 8.64
C LYS A 341 22.22 26.33 8.53
N PRO A 342 21.40 26.76 9.50
CA PRO A 342 20.89 28.13 9.52
C PRO A 342 22.09 29.10 9.39
N ALA A 343 22.00 30.06 8.47
CA ALA A 343 23.00 31.09 8.40
C ALA A 343 23.13 31.74 9.79
N GLU A 344 24.34 31.76 10.34
CA GLU A 344 24.62 32.48 11.56
C GLU A 344 24.16 33.94 11.33
N LYS A 345 23.20 34.40 12.15
CA LYS A 345 22.83 35.81 12.16
C LYS A 345 24.13 36.56 12.45
N GLN A 346 24.64 37.27 11.45
CA GLN A 346 25.63 38.30 11.69
C GLN A 346 24.97 39.28 12.63
N GLU A 347 25.39 39.31 13.89
CA GLU A 347 25.07 40.41 14.80
C GLU A 347 25.70 41.65 14.18
N GLU A 348 24.84 42.52 13.59
CA GLU A 348 25.23 43.87 13.28
C GLU A 348 25.50 44.56 14.61
N GLY A 349 26.81 44.80 14.87
CA GLY A 349 27.31 45.61 15.99
C GLY A 349 27.15 47.09 15.76
#